data_89c4ef52db5597b759ac7418b7a4a02c
#
_entry.id   89c4ef52db5597b759ac7418b7a4a02c
#
_cell.length_a   1.000
_cell.length_b   1.000
_cell.length_c   1.000
_cell.angle_alpha   90.00
_cell.angle_beta   90.00
_cell.angle_gamma   90.00
#
_symmetry.space_group_name_H-M   'P 1'
#
loop_
_entity.id
_entity.type
_entity.pdbx_description
1 polymer ?
#
loop_
_entity_poly.entity_id
_entity_poly.type
_entity_poly.pdbx_seq_one_letter_code
_entity_poly.pdbx_strand_id
1 'polypeptide(L)'
;HIGEERASRRIARAIVEARRQAPVDTTLRLAEIVARQLPRPKPGESHPATRSFQAIRIAVNAEFDQLAQGLAAAERALRPGGRLAVVTFHSLEDRIVKRFLQIATGAEPAANRYAPATDRPTARFTQTVKKAIGPDPDELVQNPRARSAKLRVAIRTDAAARPADPVALGLPDIRRKGRR
;
A
#
# COMPACT_ATOMS: atom_id res chain seq x y z
N HIS A 1 -2.93 9.06 -6.16
CA HIS A 1 -1.81 9.26 -5.81
C HIS A 1 -0.94 8.26 -5.03
N ILE A 2 -0.19 7.49 -5.80
CA ILE A 2 0.52 6.28 -5.40
C ILE A 2 1.69 6.54 -4.42
N GLY A 3 2.27 7.72 -4.41
CA GLY A 3 3.45 8.01 -3.57
C GLY A 3 3.19 9.00 -2.44
N GLU A 4 1.92 9.42 -2.22
CA GLU A 4 1.57 10.48 -1.25
C GLU A 4 2.41 11.77 -1.43
N GLU A 5 2.96 11.99 -2.65
CA GLU A 5 3.77 13.16 -2.99
C GLU A 5 2.87 14.36 -3.33
N ARG A 6 2.90 15.37 -2.48
CA ARG A 6 2.08 16.58 -2.65
C ARG A 6 2.45 17.39 -3.90
N ALA A 7 3.74 17.38 -4.27
CA ALA A 7 4.26 18.09 -5.43
C ALA A 7 4.14 17.29 -6.75
N SER A 8 3.43 16.17 -6.77
CA SER A 8 3.37 15.22 -7.90
C SER A 8 3.08 15.88 -9.26
N ARG A 9 2.17 16.86 -9.34
CA ARG A 9 1.86 17.57 -10.59
C ARG A 9 3.03 18.44 -11.06
N ARG A 10 3.71 19.13 -10.14
CA ARG A 10 4.88 19.97 -10.46
C ARG A 10 6.04 19.11 -10.93
N ILE A 11 6.29 17.99 -10.24
CA ILE A 11 7.30 16.99 -10.62
C ILE A 11 7.01 16.44 -12.02
N ALA A 12 5.77 16.03 -12.29
CA ALA A 12 5.39 15.51 -13.60
C ALA A 12 5.62 16.53 -14.74
N ARG A 13 5.27 17.81 -14.52
CA ARG A 13 5.55 18.87 -15.49
C ARG A 13 7.05 19.05 -15.73
N ALA A 14 7.85 19.06 -14.68
CA ALA A 14 9.30 19.19 -14.78
C ALA A 14 9.94 18.02 -15.54
N ILE A 15 9.45 16.79 -15.33
CA ILE A 15 9.92 15.63 -16.09
C ILE A 15 9.55 15.76 -17.57
N VAL A 16 8.32 16.17 -17.89
CA VAL A 16 7.89 16.36 -19.28
C VAL A 16 8.73 17.42 -19.98
N GLU A 17 8.99 18.54 -19.31
CA GLU A 17 9.81 19.63 -19.86
C GLU A 17 11.27 19.19 -20.08
N ALA A 18 11.88 18.50 -19.11
CA ALA A 18 13.22 17.98 -19.24
C ALA A 18 13.36 17.01 -20.42
N ARG A 19 12.34 16.16 -20.65
CA ARG A 19 12.31 15.19 -21.77
C ARG A 19 12.20 15.85 -23.15
N ARG A 20 11.71 17.08 -23.26
CA ARG A 20 11.68 17.86 -24.52
C ARG A 20 13.08 18.31 -24.93
N GLN A 21 13.94 18.54 -23.94
CA GLN A 21 15.32 19.01 -24.17
C GLN A 21 16.29 17.86 -24.41
N ALA A 22 16.20 16.80 -23.59
CA ALA A 22 17.03 15.61 -23.69
C ALA A 22 16.34 14.40 -23.05
N PRO A 23 16.63 13.16 -23.46
CA PRO A 23 16.15 11.95 -22.80
C PRO A 23 16.49 11.94 -21.30
N VAL A 24 15.56 11.41 -20.49
CA VAL A 24 15.80 11.13 -19.06
C VAL A 24 16.02 9.62 -18.93
N ASP A 25 17.25 9.19 -19.11
CA ASP A 25 17.67 7.79 -19.26
C ASP A 25 18.41 7.23 -18.06
N THR A 26 18.73 8.08 -17.07
CA THR A 26 19.37 7.66 -15.83
C THR A 26 18.53 7.99 -14.60
N THR A 27 18.66 7.16 -13.56
CA THR A 27 18.02 7.40 -12.28
C THR A 27 18.54 8.68 -11.60
N LEU A 28 19.83 8.98 -11.76
CA LEU A 28 20.44 10.20 -11.22
C LEU A 28 19.79 11.44 -11.83
N ARG A 29 19.67 11.49 -13.17
CA ARG A 29 19.03 12.60 -13.88
C ARG A 29 17.58 12.81 -13.42
N LEU A 30 16.83 11.72 -13.26
CA LEU A 30 15.46 11.79 -12.75
C LEU A 30 15.45 12.31 -11.30
N ALA A 31 16.34 11.82 -10.44
CA ALA A 31 16.43 12.26 -9.05
C ALA A 31 16.71 13.78 -8.94
N GLU A 32 17.61 14.32 -9.77
CA GLU A 32 17.90 15.75 -9.84
C GLU A 32 16.67 16.58 -10.26
N ILE A 33 15.96 16.14 -11.32
CA ILE A 33 14.74 16.82 -11.77
C ILE A 33 13.71 16.89 -10.66
N VAL A 34 13.50 15.77 -9.95
CA VAL A 34 12.55 15.68 -8.83
C VAL A 34 13.01 16.56 -7.66
N ALA A 35 14.27 16.47 -7.27
CA ALA A 35 14.81 17.19 -6.12
C ALA A 35 14.70 18.71 -6.29
N ARG A 36 14.89 19.25 -7.51
CA ARG A 36 14.70 20.67 -7.81
C ARG A 36 13.27 21.16 -7.59
N GLN A 37 12.29 20.27 -7.55
CA GLN A 37 10.88 20.60 -7.31
C GLN A 37 10.49 20.54 -5.84
N LEU A 38 11.39 20.18 -4.96
CA LEU A 38 11.12 19.91 -3.55
C LEU A 38 12.02 20.78 -2.66
N PRO A 39 11.61 21.07 -1.41
CA PRO A 39 12.50 21.69 -0.42
C PRO A 39 13.77 20.87 -0.21
N ARG A 40 14.84 21.53 0.17
CA ARG A 40 16.07 20.84 0.60
C ARG A 40 15.79 19.99 1.83
N PRO A 41 16.25 18.73 1.86
CA PRO A 41 16.08 17.87 3.01
C PRO A 41 16.89 18.40 4.20
N LYS A 42 16.36 18.22 5.41
CA LYS A 42 17.11 18.47 6.63
C LYS A 42 18.12 17.34 6.85
N PRO A 43 19.19 17.60 7.64
CA PRO A 43 20.12 16.54 8.03
C PRO A 43 19.36 15.33 8.61
N GLY A 44 19.69 14.12 8.15
CA GLY A 44 19.02 12.87 8.59
C GLY A 44 17.71 12.53 7.89
N GLU A 45 17.16 13.41 7.05
CA GLU A 45 15.98 13.08 6.22
C GLU A 45 16.38 12.27 4.97
N SER A 46 15.43 11.46 4.50
CA SER A 46 15.60 10.71 3.25
C SER A 46 15.71 11.65 2.05
N HIS A 47 16.38 11.19 0.98
CA HIS A 47 16.51 11.96 -0.26
C HIS A 47 15.13 12.42 -0.78
N PRO A 48 14.96 13.67 -1.25
CA PRO A 48 13.65 14.21 -1.67
C PRO A 48 12.94 13.38 -2.73
N ALA A 49 13.69 12.76 -3.64
CA ALA A 49 13.12 11.92 -4.70
C ALA A 49 12.59 10.55 -4.21
N THR A 50 12.83 10.14 -2.97
CA THR A 50 12.47 8.80 -2.46
C THR A 50 11.02 8.44 -2.71
N ARG A 51 10.08 9.35 -2.40
CA ARG A 51 8.64 9.11 -2.60
C ARG A 51 8.27 8.97 -4.08
N SER A 52 8.91 9.76 -4.94
CA SER A 52 8.68 9.69 -6.39
C SER A 52 9.19 8.38 -6.97
N PHE A 53 10.37 7.92 -6.57
CA PHE A 53 10.90 6.62 -6.99
C PHE A 53 10.05 5.47 -6.45
N GLN A 54 9.59 5.54 -5.21
CA GLN A 54 8.65 4.56 -4.66
C GLN A 54 7.35 4.50 -5.50
N ALA A 55 6.78 5.66 -5.86
CA ALA A 55 5.59 5.70 -6.70
C ALA A 55 5.80 5.09 -8.09
N ILE A 56 6.96 5.35 -8.71
CA ILE A 56 7.32 4.78 -10.01
C ILE A 56 7.48 3.26 -9.89
N ARG A 57 8.18 2.77 -8.87
CA ARG A 57 8.36 1.34 -8.61
C ARG A 57 7.02 0.62 -8.44
N ILE A 58 6.15 1.16 -7.61
CA ILE A 58 4.80 0.63 -7.39
C ILE A 58 4.01 0.56 -8.71
N ALA A 59 4.09 1.61 -9.54
CA ALA A 59 3.38 1.68 -10.81
C ALA A 59 3.94 0.69 -11.85
N VAL A 60 5.26 0.62 -12.00
CA VAL A 60 5.93 -0.25 -12.98
C VAL A 60 5.73 -1.72 -12.63
N ASN A 61 5.83 -2.06 -11.35
CA ASN A 61 5.71 -3.44 -10.87
C ASN A 61 4.25 -3.84 -10.57
N ALA A 62 3.27 -2.94 -10.69
CA ALA A 62 1.88 -3.18 -10.29
C ALA A 62 1.77 -3.74 -8.85
N GLU A 63 2.60 -3.24 -7.91
CA GLU A 63 2.78 -3.84 -6.58
C GLU A 63 1.46 -3.95 -5.79
N PHE A 64 0.59 -2.96 -5.91
CA PHE A 64 -0.70 -2.98 -5.21
C PHE A 64 -1.68 -4.01 -5.79
N ASP A 65 -1.70 -4.17 -7.11
CA ASP A 65 -2.53 -5.19 -7.77
C ASP A 65 -2.03 -6.58 -7.37
N GLN A 66 -0.71 -6.80 -7.33
CA GLN A 66 -0.12 -8.07 -6.90
C GLN A 66 -0.40 -8.35 -5.42
N LEU A 67 -0.31 -7.33 -4.55
CA LEU A 67 -0.66 -7.48 -3.13
C LEU A 67 -2.13 -7.89 -2.95
N ALA A 68 -3.05 -7.23 -3.64
CA ALA A 68 -4.48 -7.57 -3.56
C ALA A 68 -4.76 -9.00 -4.06
N GLN A 69 -4.15 -9.40 -5.17
CA GLN A 69 -4.25 -10.75 -5.71
C GLN A 69 -3.64 -11.79 -4.76
N GLY A 70 -2.48 -11.48 -4.16
CA GLY A 70 -1.81 -12.33 -3.17
C GLY A 70 -2.66 -12.56 -1.92
N LEU A 71 -3.30 -11.51 -1.40
CA LEU A 71 -4.22 -11.62 -0.26
C LEU A 71 -5.42 -12.51 -0.59
N ALA A 72 -6.04 -12.33 -1.77
CA ALA A 72 -7.15 -13.17 -2.20
C ALA A 72 -6.72 -14.62 -2.47
N ALA A 73 -5.51 -14.83 -2.98
CA ALA A 73 -4.96 -16.17 -3.18
C ALA A 73 -4.68 -16.87 -1.84
N ALA A 74 -4.10 -16.15 -0.89
CA ALA A 74 -3.85 -16.67 0.46
C ALA A 74 -5.17 -17.05 1.17
N GLU A 75 -6.23 -16.25 1.01
CA GLU A 75 -7.55 -16.58 1.55
C GLU A 75 -8.09 -17.91 1.01
N ARG A 76 -7.92 -18.17 -0.30
CA ARG A 76 -8.37 -19.42 -0.93
C ARG A 76 -7.51 -20.63 -0.53
N ALA A 77 -6.21 -20.42 -0.32
CA ALA A 77 -5.27 -21.47 -0.03
C ALA A 77 -5.30 -21.91 1.44
N LEU A 78 -5.69 -21.02 2.35
CA LEU A 78 -5.72 -21.33 3.78
C LEU A 78 -6.95 -22.15 4.14
N ARG A 79 -6.72 -23.27 4.83
CA ARG A 79 -7.78 -24.04 5.49
C ARG A 79 -8.35 -23.28 6.70
N PRO A 80 -9.57 -23.59 7.17
CA PRO A 80 -10.08 -23.07 8.43
C PRO A 80 -9.06 -23.28 9.58
N GLY A 81 -8.87 -22.27 10.41
CA GLY A 81 -7.83 -22.22 11.45
C GLY A 81 -6.44 -21.83 10.95
N GLY A 82 -6.20 -21.79 9.63
CA GLY A 82 -4.94 -21.34 9.05
C GLY A 82 -4.66 -19.87 9.36
N ARG A 83 -3.38 -19.53 9.54
CA ARG A 83 -2.95 -18.17 9.89
C ARG A 83 -2.42 -17.43 8.67
N LEU A 84 -2.96 -16.26 8.42
CA LEU A 84 -2.43 -15.28 7.46
C LEU A 84 -1.55 -14.30 8.23
N ALA A 85 -0.26 -14.23 7.89
CA ALA A 85 0.66 -13.24 8.42
C ALA A 85 1.23 -12.42 7.25
N VAL A 86 1.08 -11.10 7.31
CA VAL A 86 1.51 -10.19 6.24
C VAL A 86 2.42 -9.12 6.83
N VAL A 87 3.63 -9.01 6.29
CA VAL A 87 4.57 -7.93 6.63
C VAL A 87 4.56 -6.91 5.50
N THR A 88 4.44 -5.64 5.86
CA THR A 88 4.47 -4.50 4.93
C THR A 88 5.56 -3.53 5.36
N PHE A 89 6.14 -2.79 4.42
CA PHE A 89 7.25 -1.87 4.68
C PHE A 89 6.90 -0.40 4.43
N HIS A 90 5.70 -0.10 3.94
CA HIS A 90 5.24 1.28 3.82
C HIS A 90 3.72 1.42 4.08
N SER A 91 3.32 2.67 4.35
CA SER A 91 1.96 3.02 4.79
C SER A 91 0.85 2.62 3.82
N LEU A 92 1.14 2.63 2.52
CA LEU A 92 0.13 2.32 1.49
C LEU A 92 -0.16 0.81 1.44
N GLU A 93 0.87 -0.03 1.50
CA GLU A 93 0.69 -1.49 1.62
C GLU A 93 -0.09 -1.84 2.88
N ASP A 94 0.34 -1.29 4.04
CA ASP A 94 -0.33 -1.52 5.32
C ASP A 94 -1.81 -1.12 5.27
N ARG A 95 -2.14 -0.04 4.56
CA ARG A 95 -3.51 0.42 4.37
C ARG A 95 -4.35 -0.59 3.57
N ILE A 96 -3.79 -1.17 2.51
CA ILE A 96 -4.44 -2.20 1.69
C ILE A 96 -4.70 -3.45 2.54
N VAL A 97 -3.69 -3.96 3.24
CA VAL A 97 -3.81 -5.13 4.12
C VAL A 97 -4.82 -4.88 5.23
N LYS A 98 -4.76 -3.69 5.86
CA LYS A 98 -5.74 -3.29 6.90
C LYS A 98 -7.17 -3.31 6.36
N ARG A 99 -7.41 -2.73 5.18
CA ARG A 99 -8.75 -2.71 4.56
C ARG A 99 -9.22 -4.11 4.20
N PHE A 100 -8.34 -4.93 3.60
CA PHE A 100 -8.66 -6.33 3.32
C PHE A 100 -9.12 -7.05 4.60
N LEU A 101 -8.39 -6.92 5.69
CA LEU A 101 -8.74 -7.56 6.95
C LEU A 101 -10.01 -6.97 7.58
N GLN A 102 -10.25 -5.66 7.47
CA GLN A 102 -11.51 -5.04 7.92
C GLN A 102 -12.72 -5.61 7.18
N ILE A 103 -12.65 -5.71 5.85
CA ILE A 103 -13.69 -6.31 5.01
C ILE A 103 -13.87 -7.79 5.35
N ALA A 104 -12.77 -8.52 5.46
CA ALA A 104 -12.78 -9.96 5.68
C ALA A 104 -13.24 -10.38 7.08
N THR A 105 -13.12 -9.50 8.08
CA THR A 105 -13.59 -9.72 9.44
C THR A 105 -14.98 -9.13 9.72
N GLY A 106 -15.60 -8.46 8.74
CA GLY A 106 -16.86 -7.75 8.94
C GLY A 106 -16.76 -6.55 9.87
N ALA A 107 -15.53 -6.03 10.10
CA ALA A 107 -15.27 -4.89 10.98
C ALA A 107 -15.31 -3.55 10.21
N GLU A 108 -15.92 -3.52 9.02
CA GLU A 108 -16.14 -2.26 8.31
C GLU A 108 -17.07 -1.35 9.12
N PRO A 109 -16.77 -0.04 9.16
CA PRO A 109 -17.71 0.93 9.70
C PRO A 109 -19.03 0.84 8.93
N ALA A 110 -20.15 0.74 9.63
CA ALA A 110 -21.45 0.82 8.98
C ALA A 110 -21.53 2.14 8.20
N ALA A 111 -21.85 2.05 6.90
CA ALA A 111 -21.96 3.23 6.03
C ALA A 111 -22.99 4.25 6.56
N ASN A 112 -23.99 3.77 7.31
CA ASN A 112 -24.98 4.59 8.00
C ASN A 112 -25.33 3.94 9.35
N ARG A 113 -25.24 4.71 10.44
CA ARG A 113 -25.59 4.28 11.79
C ARG A 113 -27.09 3.94 11.95
N TYR A 114 -27.89 4.46 11.05
CA TYR A 114 -29.35 4.30 11.02
C TYR A 114 -29.84 3.36 9.92
N ALA A 115 -28.95 2.77 9.14
CA ALA A 115 -29.34 1.78 8.15
C ALA A 115 -29.86 0.51 8.86
N PRO A 116 -30.94 -0.11 8.34
CA PRO A 116 -31.38 -1.41 8.83
C PRO A 116 -30.20 -2.39 8.87
N ALA A 117 -30.19 -3.27 9.88
CA ALA A 117 -29.19 -4.32 9.97
C ALA A 117 -29.32 -5.21 8.74
N THR A 118 -28.57 -4.90 7.69
CA THR A 118 -28.40 -5.79 6.56
C THR A 118 -27.64 -7.03 7.02
N ASP A 119 -27.97 -8.20 6.50
CA ASP A 119 -27.23 -9.43 6.75
C ASP A 119 -25.74 -9.19 6.55
N ARG A 120 -25.00 -9.09 7.64
CA ARG A 120 -23.56 -8.91 7.57
C ARG A 120 -22.95 -10.18 7.00
N PRO A 121 -22.15 -10.06 5.95
CA PRO A 121 -21.49 -11.23 5.39
C PRO A 121 -20.72 -11.97 6.47
N THR A 122 -20.79 -13.31 6.47
CA THR A 122 -20.03 -14.16 7.39
C THR A 122 -18.54 -13.77 7.34
N ALA A 123 -17.96 -13.55 8.51
CA ALA A 123 -16.56 -13.20 8.64
C ALA A 123 -15.67 -14.32 8.10
N ARG A 124 -14.77 -13.99 7.19
CA ARG A 124 -13.86 -14.91 6.51
C ARG A 124 -12.52 -15.08 7.25
N PHE A 125 -12.22 -14.10 8.08
CA PHE A 125 -11.10 -14.11 9.02
C PHE A 125 -11.53 -13.58 10.38
N THR A 126 -10.78 -13.99 11.43
CA THR A 126 -10.84 -13.40 12.77
C THR A 126 -9.48 -12.81 13.11
N GLN A 127 -9.45 -11.77 13.92
CA GLN A 127 -8.21 -11.15 14.40
C GLN A 127 -8.20 -11.09 15.92
N THR A 128 -7.17 -11.66 16.54
CA THR A 128 -6.88 -11.52 17.97
C THR A 128 -6.29 -10.13 18.25
N VAL A 129 -5.42 -9.64 17.35
CA VAL A 129 -4.78 -8.33 17.44
C VAL A 129 -5.18 -7.49 16.24
N LYS A 130 -5.93 -6.39 16.45
CA LYS A 130 -6.38 -5.49 15.37
C LYS A 130 -5.31 -4.49 14.93
N LYS A 131 -4.41 -4.10 15.84
CA LYS A 131 -3.31 -3.18 15.56
C LYS A 131 -2.20 -3.93 14.82
N ALA A 132 -1.50 -3.22 13.94
CA ALA A 132 -0.26 -3.75 13.36
C ALA A 132 0.79 -3.85 14.46
N ILE A 133 1.60 -4.92 14.41
CA ILE A 133 2.75 -5.14 15.28
C ILE A 133 3.95 -4.55 14.54
N GLY A 134 4.66 -3.64 15.17
CA GLY A 134 5.92 -3.08 14.67
C GLY A 134 7.13 -3.88 15.18
N PRO A 135 8.33 -3.56 14.68
CA PRO A 135 9.57 -4.11 15.22
C PRO A 135 9.78 -3.65 16.65
N ASP A 136 10.42 -4.48 17.46
CA ASP A 136 10.85 -4.09 18.79
C ASP A 136 12.18 -3.28 18.76
N PRO A 137 12.60 -2.70 19.88
CA PRO A 137 13.84 -1.91 19.95
C PRO A 137 15.09 -2.72 19.58
N ASP A 138 15.16 -3.99 19.97
CA ASP A 138 16.32 -4.85 19.73
C ASP A 138 16.44 -5.19 18.24
N GLU A 139 15.31 -5.49 17.59
CA GLU A 139 15.26 -5.69 16.14
C GLU A 139 15.72 -4.41 15.40
N LEU A 140 15.32 -3.23 15.86
CA LEU A 140 15.71 -1.97 15.22
C LEU A 140 17.21 -1.69 15.32
N VAL A 141 17.85 -2.07 16.42
CA VAL A 141 19.30 -1.97 16.59
C VAL A 141 20.03 -2.91 15.63
N GLN A 142 19.54 -4.16 15.51
CA GLN A 142 20.16 -5.17 14.65
C GLN A 142 19.85 -4.94 13.16
N ASN A 143 18.64 -4.47 12.85
CA ASN A 143 18.15 -4.25 11.49
C ASN A 143 17.41 -2.91 11.35
N PRO A 144 18.13 -1.79 11.15
CA PRO A 144 17.49 -0.48 10.97
C PRO A 144 16.50 -0.41 9.80
N ARG A 145 16.55 -1.36 8.85
CA ARG A 145 15.61 -1.45 7.72
C ARG A 145 14.21 -1.89 8.17
N ALA A 146 14.07 -2.56 9.33
CA ALA A 146 12.80 -2.95 9.91
C ALA A 146 11.95 -1.76 10.42
N ARG A 147 12.52 -0.55 10.51
CA ARG A 147 11.84 0.64 11.07
C ARG A 147 10.42 0.89 10.56
N SER A 148 10.16 0.57 9.31
CA SER A 148 8.85 0.78 8.68
C SER A 148 8.02 -0.50 8.59
N ALA A 149 8.53 -1.63 9.07
CA ALA A 149 7.85 -2.91 9.01
C ALA A 149 6.59 -2.92 9.89
N LYS A 150 5.54 -3.52 9.38
CA LYS A 150 4.28 -3.73 10.09
C LYS A 150 3.77 -5.12 9.80
N LEU A 151 3.63 -5.93 10.84
CA LEU A 151 3.03 -7.26 10.77
C LEU A 151 1.54 -7.18 11.10
N ARG A 152 0.71 -7.78 10.26
CA ARG A 152 -0.71 -8.05 10.55
C ARG A 152 -0.98 -9.53 10.46
N VAL A 153 -1.76 -10.05 11.42
CA VAL A 153 -2.10 -11.47 11.51
C VAL A 153 -3.62 -11.62 11.58
N ALA A 154 -4.12 -12.66 10.92
CA ALA A 154 -5.52 -13.07 11.00
C ALA A 154 -5.63 -14.60 10.88
N ILE A 155 -6.73 -15.16 11.38
CA ILE A 155 -7.02 -16.59 11.37
C ILE A 155 -8.18 -16.82 10.41
N ARG A 156 -8.01 -17.74 9.47
CA ARG A 156 -9.03 -18.12 8.49
C ARG A 156 -10.20 -18.83 9.18
N THR A 157 -11.43 -18.45 8.82
CA THR A 157 -12.66 -19.15 9.25
C THR A 157 -13.05 -20.22 8.22
N ASP A 158 -14.19 -20.83 8.38
CA ASP A 158 -14.82 -21.77 7.42
C ASP A 158 -15.63 -21.09 6.31
N ALA A 159 -15.87 -19.78 6.44
CA ALA A 159 -16.65 -19.02 5.45
C ALA A 159 -16.01 -19.08 4.05
N ALA A 160 -16.83 -19.10 3.00
CA ALA A 160 -16.35 -19.14 1.62
C ALA A 160 -15.47 -17.94 1.27
N ALA A 161 -14.36 -18.19 0.57
CA ALA A 161 -13.47 -17.15 0.07
C ALA A 161 -14.19 -16.26 -0.96
N ARG A 162 -13.80 -14.97 -1.02
CA ARG A 162 -14.35 -14.01 -1.97
C ARG A 162 -13.25 -13.35 -2.80
N PRO A 163 -13.57 -12.95 -4.05
CA PRO A 163 -12.64 -12.14 -4.82
C PRO A 163 -12.30 -10.84 -4.08
N ALA A 164 -11.06 -10.38 -4.23
CA ALA A 164 -10.68 -9.05 -3.76
C ALA A 164 -11.31 -7.99 -4.69
N ASP A 165 -12.01 -7.01 -4.10
CA ASP A 165 -12.48 -5.84 -4.83
C ASP A 165 -11.42 -4.72 -4.72
N PRO A 166 -10.75 -4.36 -5.83
CA PRO A 166 -9.74 -3.30 -5.83
C PRO A 166 -10.27 -1.95 -5.33
N VAL A 167 -11.55 -1.64 -5.62
CA VAL A 167 -12.17 -0.38 -5.20
C VAL A 167 -12.38 -0.37 -3.69
N ALA A 168 -12.94 -1.44 -3.13
CA ALA A 168 -13.12 -1.59 -1.69
C ALA A 168 -11.78 -1.57 -0.93
N LEU A 169 -10.72 -2.16 -1.49
CA LEU A 169 -9.38 -2.09 -0.96
C LEU A 169 -8.75 -0.70 -1.10
N GLY A 170 -9.35 0.19 -1.88
CA GLY A 170 -8.87 1.56 -2.12
C GLY A 170 -7.61 1.61 -2.94
N LEU A 171 -7.46 0.66 -3.87
CA LEU A 171 -6.37 0.71 -4.83
C LEU A 171 -6.54 1.92 -5.75
N PRO A 172 -5.46 2.67 -6.00
CA PRO A 172 -5.51 3.77 -6.95
C PRO A 172 -5.70 3.24 -8.37
N ASP A 173 -6.66 3.79 -9.11
CA ASP A 173 -6.83 3.49 -10.53
C ASP A 173 -5.69 4.11 -11.35
N ILE A 174 -4.66 3.32 -11.60
CA ILE A 174 -3.46 3.74 -12.35
C ILE A 174 -3.70 3.68 -13.85
N ARG A 175 -4.64 2.84 -14.32
CA ARG A 175 -4.83 2.52 -15.74
C ARG A 175 -5.64 3.56 -16.51
N ARG A 176 -6.45 4.38 -15.83
CA ARG A 176 -7.41 5.28 -16.50
C ARG A 176 -6.87 6.59 -17.04
N LYS A 177 -5.63 6.99 -16.78
CA LYS A 177 -5.10 8.31 -17.22
C LYS A 177 -4.07 8.27 -18.35
N GLY A 178 -3.81 7.14 -18.96
CA GLY A 178 -2.80 6.98 -20.03
C GLY A 178 -3.36 6.84 -21.44
N ARG A 179 -4.68 6.95 -21.66
CA ARG A 179 -5.29 6.88 -22.99
C ARG A 179 -6.13 8.13 -23.27
N ARG A 180 -5.48 9.19 -23.65
CA ARG A 180 -5.98 10.21 -24.59
C ARG A 180 -4.80 10.81 -25.33
#